data_1492ced8adbe892e60ffc4065cfef337
#
_entry.id   1492ced8adbe892e60ffc4065cfef337
#
_cell.length_a   1.000
_cell.length_b   1.000
_cell.length_c   1.000
_cell.angle_alpha   90.00
_cell.angle_beta   90.00
_cell.angle_gamma   90.00
#
_symmetry.space_group_name_H-M   'P 1'
#
loop_
_entity.id
_entity.type
_entity.pdbx_description
1 polymer ?
#
loop_
_entity_poly.entity_id
_entity_poly.type
_entity_poly.pdbx_seq_one_letter_code
_entity_poly.pdbx_strand_id
1 'polypeptide(L)'
;YMIAGNHDAWSGSSDPIKWIAKQQGALYKSSEARLELNFPCGRKVRVNARHDFAGSSIWNPAHGPMKAAMLGSRDHIYVAGHKHESAYSVLKDPQNGIAMHAIKVASYKVYDRYAKERGFRDNALSPCVVTVINPDLPETHPDMVKVFWEPEVAAEYLTWLRGRR
;
A
#
# COMPACT_ATOMS: atom_id res chain seq x y z
N TYR A 1 -11.17 0.63 -5.53
CA TYR A 1 -11.06 -0.81 -5.30
C TYR A 1 -11.22 -1.11 -3.82
N MET A 2 -11.88 -2.23 -3.51
CA MET A 2 -11.97 -2.80 -2.17
C MET A 2 -11.43 -4.23 -2.21
N ILE A 3 -10.52 -4.53 -1.30
CA ILE A 3 -9.86 -5.84 -1.21
C ILE A 3 -10.31 -6.48 0.09
N ALA A 4 -10.89 -7.68 0.01
CA ALA A 4 -11.34 -8.41 1.18
C ALA A 4 -10.16 -8.89 2.02
N GLY A 5 -10.36 -8.89 3.34
CA GLY A 5 -9.45 -9.45 4.32
C GLY A 5 -9.83 -10.90 4.68
N ASN A 6 -8.98 -11.51 5.49
CA ASN A 6 -9.22 -12.88 5.97
C ASN A 6 -10.47 -12.98 6.87
N HIS A 7 -10.80 -11.94 7.63
CA HIS A 7 -11.99 -11.91 8.48
C HIS A 7 -13.29 -11.82 7.67
N ASP A 8 -13.25 -11.16 6.51
CA ASP A 8 -14.41 -11.07 5.62
C ASP A 8 -14.77 -12.45 5.06
N ALA A 9 -13.77 -13.28 4.76
CA ALA A 9 -13.97 -14.65 4.31
C ALA A 9 -14.64 -15.57 5.36
N TRP A 10 -14.57 -15.21 6.65
CA TRP A 10 -15.19 -15.97 7.75
C TRP A 10 -16.67 -15.65 7.93
N SER A 11 -17.19 -14.65 7.24
CA SER A 11 -18.61 -14.26 7.31
C SER A 11 -19.57 -15.22 6.59
N GLY A 12 -19.07 -16.36 6.12
CA GLY A 12 -19.87 -17.38 5.41
C GLY A 12 -20.32 -16.90 4.02
N SER A 13 -21.62 -17.01 3.74
CA SER A 13 -22.19 -16.65 2.43
C SER A 13 -22.29 -15.15 2.17
N SER A 14 -22.11 -14.32 3.18
CA SER A 14 -22.22 -12.85 3.08
C SER A 14 -20.89 -12.17 3.38
N ASP A 15 -20.16 -11.84 2.33
CA ASP A 15 -18.93 -11.02 2.44
C ASP A 15 -19.33 -9.54 2.58
N PRO A 16 -19.07 -8.90 3.76
CA PRO A 16 -19.48 -7.53 4.02
C PRO A 16 -18.76 -6.53 3.11
N ILE A 17 -17.50 -6.79 2.76
CA ILE A 17 -16.72 -5.90 1.86
C ILE A 17 -17.29 -5.94 0.45
N LYS A 18 -17.75 -7.11 -0.01
CA LYS A 18 -18.41 -7.23 -1.31
C LYS A 18 -19.71 -6.43 -1.35
N TRP A 19 -20.49 -6.48 -0.27
CA TRP A 19 -21.72 -5.70 -0.14
C TRP A 19 -21.44 -4.20 -0.12
N ILE A 20 -20.48 -3.74 0.70
CA ILE A 20 -20.08 -2.32 0.78
C ILE A 20 -19.55 -1.85 -0.59
N ALA A 21 -18.70 -2.63 -1.25
CA ALA A 21 -18.17 -2.29 -2.57
C ALA A 21 -19.30 -2.04 -3.57
N LYS A 22 -20.33 -2.88 -3.56
CA LYS A 22 -21.52 -2.71 -4.41
C LYS A 22 -22.25 -1.40 -4.10
N GLN A 23 -22.45 -1.05 -2.82
CA GLN A 23 -23.14 0.19 -2.42
C GLN A 23 -22.34 1.44 -2.80
N GLN A 24 -21.03 1.36 -2.79
CA GLN A 24 -20.13 2.48 -3.10
C GLN A 24 -19.71 2.53 -4.58
N GLY A 25 -20.22 1.65 -5.45
CA GLY A 25 -19.77 1.57 -6.84
C GLY A 25 -18.29 1.20 -6.99
N ALA A 26 -17.68 0.59 -5.97
CA ALA A 26 -16.28 0.20 -5.98
C ALA A 26 -16.09 -1.20 -6.57
N LEU A 27 -14.92 -1.42 -7.19
CA LEU A 27 -14.55 -2.73 -7.71
C LEU A 27 -14.05 -3.62 -6.58
N TYR A 28 -14.76 -4.71 -6.33
CA TYR A 28 -14.40 -5.71 -5.33
C TYR A 28 -13.33 -6.68 -5.84
N LYS A 29 -12.38 -7.01 -4.97
CA LYS A 29 -11.36 -8.06 -5.16
C LYS A 29 -11.28 -8.94 -3.92
N SER A 30 -11.28 -10.25 -4.09
CA SER A 30 -11.27 -11.21 -2.99
C SER A 30 -9.93 -11.35 -2.28
N SER A 31 -8.81 -10.99 -2.92
CA SER A 31 -7.47 -11.17 -2.33
C SER A 31 -6.46 -10.11 -2.74
N GLU A 32 -6.47 -9.71 -4.00
CA GLU A 32 -5.51 -8.75 -4.56
C GLU A 32 -6.09 -7.89 -5.66
N ALA A 33 -5.54 -6.69 -5.82
CA ALA A 33 -5.75 -5.83 -6.97
C ALA A 33 -4.40 -5.44 -7.56
N ARG A 34 -4.15 -5.82 -8.81
CA ARG A 34 -3.02 -5.32 -9.57
C ARG A 34 -3.52 -4.29 -10.57
N LEU A 35 -3.07 -3.06 -10.40
CA LEU A 35 -3.55 -1.90 -11.14
C LEU A 35 -2.44 -1.36 -12.02
N GLU A 36 -2.79 -0.89 -13.21
CA GLU A 36 -1.92 -0.09 -14.04
C GLU A 36 -2.51 1.32 -14.16
N LEU A 37 -1.77 2.30 -13.66
CA LEU A 37 -2.11 3.71 -13.75
C LEU A 37 -1.45 4.27 -15.01
N ASN A 38 -2.27 4.70 -15.97
CA ASN A 38 -1.80 5.26 -17.23
C ASN A 38 -1.84 6.80 -17.13
N PHE A 39 -0.71 7.45 -17.35
CA PHE A 39 -0.57 8.90 -17.31
C PHE A 39 -0.58 9.50 -18.72
N PRO A 40 -1.03 10.76 -18.89
CA PRO A 40 -1.09 11.42 -20.21
C PRO A 40 0.26 11.50 -20.94
N CYS A 41 1.38 11.51 -20.22
CA CYS A 41 2.74 11.47 -20.77
C CYS A 41 3.15 10.09 -21.29
N GLY A 42 2.25 9.09 -21.27
CA GLY A 42 2.52 7.70 -21.67
C GLY A 42 3.18 6.83 -20.61
N ARG A 43 3.55 7.41 -19.45
CA ARG A 43 4.08 6.65 -18.32
C ARG A 43 3.02 5.73 -17.72
N LYS A 44 3.45 4.55 -17.32
CA LYS A 44 2.61 3.57 -16.63
C LYS A 44 3.20 3.27 -15.27
N VAL A 45 2.37 3.31 -14.23
CA VAL A 45 2.78 2.94 -12.88
C VAL A 45 1.94 1.75 -12.41
N ARG A 46 2.60 0.66 -12.08
CA ARG A 46 1.95 -0.57 -11.63
C ARG A 46 1.90 -0.60 -10.11
N VAL A 47 0.71 -0.90 -9.59
CA VAL A 47 0.43 -1.02 -8.16
C VAL A 47 -0.07 -2.43 -7.88
N ASN A 48 0.56 -3.13 -6.95
CA ASN A 48 0.10 -4.42 -6.44
C ASN A 48 -0.38 -4.21 -5.00
N ALA A 49 -1.69 -4.30 -4.81
CA ALA A 49 -2.33 -4.12 -3.51
C ALA A 49 -2.93 -5.45 -3.05
N ARG A 50 -2.63 -5.85 -1.82
CA ARG A 50 -3.16 -7.06 -1.17
C ARG A 50 -3.59 -6.79 0.25
N HIS A 51 -4.45 -7.65 0.78
CA HIS A 51 -4.72 -7.64 2.21
C HIS A 51 -3.42 -7.92 3.01
N ASP A 52 -2.63 -8.93 2.60
CA ASP A 52 -1.29 -9.20 3.13
C ASP A 52 -0.39 -9.82 2.04
N PHE A 53 0.93 -9.69 2.22
CA PHE A 53 1.94 -10.43 1.48
C PHE A 53 2.66 -11.41 2.41
N ALA A 54 2.87 -12.63 1.94
CA ALA A 54 3.55 -13.66 2.70
C ALA A 54 4.98 -13.26 3.08
N GLY A 55 5.26 -13.33 4.35
CA GLY A 55 6.55 -12.99 4.94
C GLY A 55 6.40 -12.15 6.20
N SER A 56 7.24 -12.41 7.19
CA SER A 56 7.29 -11.65 8.43
C SER A 56 8.74 -11.46 8.86
N SER A 57 8.99 -10.36 9.53
CA SER A 57 10.28 -10.07 10.19
C SER A 57 10.00 -9.14 11.37
N ILE A 58 10.59 -9.46 12.50
CA ILE A 58 10.51 -8.61 13.70
C ILE A 58 11.31 -7.31 13.55
N TRP A 59 12.26 -7.28 12.61
CA TRP A 59 13.14 -6.13 12.35
C TRP A 59 12.64 -5.23 11.23
N ASN A 60 11.84 -5.79 10.32
CA ASN A 60 11.37 -5.06 9.14
C ASN A 60 9.92 -5.41 8.86
N PRO A 61 8.96 -4.59 9.31
CA PRO A 61 7.54 -4.83 9.05
C PRO A 61 7.17 -4.84 7.56
N ALA A 62 7.93 -4.14 6.69
CA ALA A 62 7.72 -4.17 5.24
C ALA A 62 8.23 -5.45 4.55
N HIS A 63 8.73 -6.44 5.28
CA HIS A 63 9.36 -7.65 4.70
C HIS A 63 8.46 -8.37 3.69
N GLY A 64 7.17 -8.56 3.97
CA GLY A 64 6.24 -9.21 3.05
C GLY A 64 6.14 -8.49 1.69
N PRO A 65 5.77 -7.20 1.63
CA PRO A 65 5.77 -6.42 0.41
C PRO A 65 7.14 -6.36 -0.29
N MET A 66 8.24 -6.24 0.47
CA MET A 66 9.61 -6.26 -0.09
C MET A 66 9.93 -7.58 -0.78
N LYS A 67 9.61 -8.71 -0.13
CA LYS A 67 9.81 -10.05 -0.71
C LYS A 67 8.99 -10.20 -1.99
N ALA A 68 7.74 -9.74 -2.00
CA ALA A 68 6.89 -9.77 -3.19
C ALA A 68 7.45 -8.91 -4.32
N ALA A 69 8.03 -7.75 -4.02
CA ALA A 69 8.70 -6.89 -4.99
C ALA A 69 9.92 -7.57 -5.62
N MET A 70 10.78 -8.17 -4.79
CA MET A 70 12.03 -8.80 -5.23
C MET A 70 11.83 -10.08 -6.03
N LEU A 71 10.87 -10.93 -5.61
CA LEU A 71 10.67 -12.26 -6.17
C LEU A 71 9.48 -12.35 -7.14
N GLY A 72 8.63 -11.32 -7.17
CA GLY A 72 7.39 -11.31 -7.94
C GLY A 72 7.45 -10.48 -9.22
N SER A 73 6.37 -9.74 -9.45
CA SER A 73 6.10 -9.03 -10.70
C SER A 73 6.92 -7.76 -10.94
N ARG A 74 7.72 -7.32 -9.97
CA ARG A 74 8.53 -6.08 -10.03
C ARG A 74 7.71 -4.85 -10.40
N ASP A 75 6.55 -4.72 -9.74
CA ASP A 75 5.69 -3.55 -9.87
C ASP A 75 6.29 -2.37 -9.09
N HIS A 76 5.88 -1.15 -9.40
CA HIS A 76 6.43 0.06 -8.79
C HIS A 76 6.02 0.23 -7.33
N ILE A 77 4.78 -0.16 -6.99
CA ILE A 77 4.22 0.03 -5.65
C ILE A 77 3.61 -1.29 -5.18
N TYR A 78 4.01 -1.73 -4.00
CA TYR A 78 3.42 -2.85 -3.26
C TYR A 78 2.82 -2.32 -1.97
N VAL A 79 1.53 -2.52 -1.76
CA VAL A 79 0.85 -2.05 -0.56
C VAL A 79 0.03 -3.15 0.10
N ALA A 80 0.17 -3.27 1.42
CA ALA A 80 -0.56 -4.24 2.24
C ALA A 80 -1.01 -3.63 3.57
N GLY A 81 -2.06 -4.20 4.15
CA GLY A 81 -2.55 -3.91 5.50
C GLY A 81 -2.32 -5.09 6.45
N HIS A 82 -3.41 -5.62 7.02
CA HIS A 82 -3.57 -6.84 7.84
C HIS A 82 -2.93 -6.77 9.24
N LYS A 83 -1.62 -6.57 9.35
CA LYS A 83 -0.89 -6.68 10.63
C LYS A 83 -0.93 -5.41 11.50
N HIS A 84 -1.66 -4.40 11.08
CA HIS A 84 -1.82 -3.13 11.80
C HIS A 84 -0.50 -2.40 12.12
N GLU A 85 0.51 -2.62 11.29
CA GLU A 85 1.83 -2.01 11.39
C GLU A 85 2.06 -1.08 10.22
N SER A 86 2.78 0.00 10.44
CA SER A 86 3.22 0.91 9.38
C SER A 86 4.68 0.66 9.05
N ALA A 87 5.00 0.55 7.76
CA ALA A 87 6.37 0.49 7.29
C ALA A 87 6.49 0.92 5.83
N TYR A 88 7.65 1.43 5.47
CA TYR A 88 7.98 1.81 4.11
C TYR A 88 9.44 1.50 3.81
N SER A 89 9.68 0.94 2.63
CA SER A 89 11.02 0.70 2.11
C SER A 89 11.06 0.92 0.61
N VAL A 90 12.16 1.44 0.11
CA VAL A 90 12.43 1.55 -1.33
C VAL A 90 13.49 0.53 -1.70
N LEU A 91 13.25 -0.20 -2.77
CA LEU A 91 14.13 -1.21 -3.32
C LEU A 91 14.45 -0.88 -4.76
N LYS A 92 15.65 -1.20 -5.21
CA LYS A 92 16.01 -1.11 -6.62
C LYS A 92 16.00 -2.50 -7.23
N ASP A 93 15.30 -2.67 -8.35
CA ASP A 93 15.43 -3.88 -9.16
C ASP A 93 16.83 -3.93 -9.78
N PRO A 94 17.64 -4.97 -9.50
CA PRO A 94 19.01 -5.04 -9.99
C PRO A 94 19.11 -5.26 -11.50
N GLN A 95 18.03 -5.70 -12.16
CA GLN A 95 18.04 -6.00 -13.60
C GLN A 95 17.72 -4.78 -14.47
N ASN A 96 16.67 -4.05 -14.14
CA ASN A 96 16.18 -2.92 -14.93
C ASN A 96 16.30 -1.57 -14.21
N GLY A 97 16.72 -1.57 -12.95
CA GLY A 97 16.92 -0.38 -12.14
C GLY A 97 15.64 0.28 -11.61
N ILE A 98 14.46 -0.31 -11.82
CA ILE A 98 13.18 0.23 -11.36
C ILE A 98 13.20 0.41 -9.85
N ALA A 99 12.75 1.58 -9.38
CA ALA A 99 12.49 1.82 -7.97
C ALA A 99 11.15 1.20 -7.57
N MET A 100 11.20 0.26 -6.63
CA MET A 100 10.03 -0.45 -6.10
C MET A 100 9.76 0.01 -4.67
N HIS A 101 8.52 0.39 -4.40
CA HIS A 101 8.07 0.96 -3.13
C HIS A 101 7.24 -0.06 -2.37
N ALA A 102 7.77 -0.57 -1.27
CA ALA A 102 7.11 -1.54 -0.40
C ALA A 102 6.49 -0.83 0.80
N ILE A 103 5.17 -0.84 0.88
CA ILE A 103 4.39 -0.09 1.85
C ILE A 103 3.55 -1.06 2.68
N LYS A 104 3.56 -0.88 3.98
CA LYS A 104 2.63 -1.52 4.90
C LYS A 104 1.85 -0.47 5.65
N VAL A 105 0.53 -0.54 5.55
CA VAL A 105 -0.39 0.42 6.13
C VAL A 105 -0.99 -0.17 7.39
N ALA A 106 -1.06 0.61 8.45
CA ALA A 106 -1.71 0.22 9.69
C ALA A 106 -3.24 0.11 9.49
N SER A 107 -4.00 0.27 10.53
CA SER A 107 -5.45 0.11 10.55
C SER A 107 -6.08 1.27 11.30
N TYR A 108 -7.35 1.55 11.03
CA TYR A 108 -8.19 2.39 11.88
C TYR A 108 -8.54 1.73 13.22
N LYS A 109 -8.15 0.46 13.42
CA LYS A 109 -8.34 -0.23 14.69
C LYS A 109 -7.42 0.36 15.75
N VAL A 110 -8.02 0.78 16.86
CA VAL A 110 -7.28 1.26 18.03
C VAL A 110 -6.50 0.11 18.67
N TYR A 111 -5.33 0.41 19.23
CA TYR A 111 -4.52 -0.53 20.02
C TYR A 111 -5.25 -0.90 21.31
N ASP A 112 -6.00 -2.00 21.23
CA ASP A 112 -6.95 -2.44 22.24
C ASP A 112 -6.34 -3.41 23.27
N ARG A 113 -7.18 -3.81 24.26
CA ARG A 113 -6.81 -4.77 25.29
C ARG A 113 -6.30 -6.10 24.73
N TYR A 114 -6.95 -6.61 23.67
CA TYR A 114 -6.55 -7.86 23.03
C TYR A 114 -5.13 -7.77 22.46
N ALA A 115 -4.79 -6.67 21.81
CA ALA A 115 -3.43 -6.46 21.26
C ALA A 115 -2.39 -6.44 22.40
N LYS A 116 -2.70 -5.78 23.53
CA LYS A 116 -1.83 -5.73 24.72
C LYS A 116 -1.63 -7.12 25.35
N GLU A 117 -2.71 -7.86 25.54
CA GLU A 117 -2.66 -9.22 26.16
C GLU A 117 -1.88 -10.22 25.29
N ARG A 118 -1.88 -10.02 23.95
CA ARG A 118 -1.11 -10.84 23.01
C ARG A 118 0.33 -10.36 22.81
N GLY A 119 0.73 -9.27 23.45
CA GLY A 119 2.07 -8.72 23.34
C GLY A 119 2.37 -8.14 21.94
N PHE A 120 1.34 -7.77 21.19
CA PHE A 120 1.53 -7.08 19.92
C PHE A 120 2.15 -5.70 20.18
N ARG A 121 2.99 -5.26 19.23
CA ARG A 121 3.58 -3.91 19.31
C ARG A 121 2.66 -2.90 18.65
N ASP A 122 2.60 -1.70 19.22
CA ASP A 122 1.95 -0.57 18.57
C ASP A 122 2.96 0.09 17.63
N ASN A 123 2.94 -0.34 16.38
CA ASN A 123 3.81 0.15 15.30
C ASN A 123 2.99 0.93 14.26
N ALA A 124 1.81 1.44 14.63
CA ALA A 124 0.95 2.20 13.74
C ALA A 124 1.42 3.67 13.68
N LEU A 125 1.82 4.15 12.49
CA LEU A 125 2.08 5.58 12.26
C LEU A 125 0.81 6.29 11.82
N SER A 126 0.06 5.67 10.88
CA SER A 126 -1.18 6.22 10.35
C SER A 126 -2.07 5.10 9.84
N PRO A 127 -3.40 5.24 9.95
CA PRO A 127 -4.36 4.28 9.39
C PRO A 127 -4.45 4.34 7.86
N CYS A 128 -3.88 5.35 7.23
CA CYS A 128 -3.85 5.50 5.77
C CYS A 128 -2.47 5.93 5.27
N VAL A 129 -2.29 5.87 3.98
CA VAL A 129 -1.10 6.35 3.28
C VAL A 129 -1.50 7.03 1.98
N VAL A 130 -0.83 8.12 1.65
CA VAL A 130 -0.97 8.80 0.37
C VAL A 130 0.30 8.62 -0.44
N THR A 131 0.16 8.17 -1.67
CA THR A 131 1.27 8.12 -2.64
C THR A 131 1.10 9.22 -3.68
N VAL A 132 2.07 10.11 -3.76
CA VAL A 132 2.14 11.12 -4.82
C VAL A 132 3.09 10.62 -5.90
N ILE A 133 2.58 10.54 -7.14
CA ILE A 133 3.34 10.02 -8.29
C ILE A 133 3.72 11.21 -9.19
N ASN A 134 5.01 11.35 -9.47
CA ASN A 134 5.52 12.28 -10.49
C ASN A 134 5.88 11.49 -11.77
N PRO A 135 4.99 11.47 -12.78
CA PRO A 135 5.22 10.68 -13.99
C PRO A 135 6.28 11.27 -14.93
N ASP A 136 6.77 12.47 -14.66
CA ASP A 136 7.85 13.12 -15.43
C ASP A 136 9.22 12.56 -15.07
N LEU A 137 9.35 11.93 -13.89
CA LEU A 137 10.58 11.26 -13.47
C LEU A 137 10.68 9.85 -14.07
N PRO A 138 11.90 9.35 -14.33
CA PRO A 138 12.09 7.98 -14.81
C PRO A 138 11.73 6.93 -13.75
N GLU A 139 11.36 5.73 -14.17
CA GLU A 139 11.00 4.61 -13.29
C GLU A 139 12.13 4.19 -12.34
N THR A 140 13.37 4.54 -12.70
CA THR A 140 14.57 4.29 -11.90
C THR A 140 14.80 5.32 -10.80
N HIS A 141 14.03 6.43 -10.81
CA HIS A 141 14.18 7.50 -9.84
C HIS A 141 13.33 7.22 -8.60
N PRO A 142 13.91 7.16 -7.39
CA PRO A 142 13.17 6.82 -6.17
C PRO A 142 12.08 7.85 -5.83
N ASP A 143 12.27 9.11 -6.24
CA ASP A 143 11.28 10.18 -6.00
C ASP A 143 10.15 10.23 -7.04
N MET A 144 10.10 9.29 -7.99
CA MET A 144 8.93 9.14 -8.86
C MET A 144 7.67 8.85 -8.03
N VAL A 145 7.83 8.13 -6.92
CA VAL A 145 6.77 7.90 -5.93
C VAL A 145 7.20 8.45 -4.59
N LYS A 146 6.40 9.34 -4.01
CA LYS A 146 6.57 9.83 -2.63
C LYS A 146 5.43 9.31 -1.76
N VAL A 147 5.78 8.85 -0.57
CA VAL A 147 4.85 8.27 0.40
C VAL A 147 4.68 9.22 1.58
N PHE A 148 3.44 9.52 1.92
CA PHE A 148 3.07 10.37 3.04
C PHE A 148 2.13 9.60 3.97
N TRP A 149 2.36 9.70 5.27
CA TRP A 149 1.52 9.08 6.30
C TRP A 149 0.32 9.95 6.68
N GLU A 150 0.37 11.24 6.35
CA GLU A 150 -0.67 12.22 6.63
C GLU A 150 -1.18 12.83 5.34
N PRO A 151 -2.50 12.73 5.04
CA PRO A 151 -3.10 13.29 3.83
C PRO A 151 -2.91 14.80 3.71
N GLU A 152 -2.92 15.52 4.83
CA GLU A 152 -2.74 16.97 4.89
C GLU A 152 -1.35 17.37 4.39
N VAL A 153 -0.31 16.67 4.84
CA VAL A 153 1.09 16.90 4.41
C VAL A 153 1.24 16.59 2.91
N ALA A 154 0.57 15.57 2.40
CA ALA A 154 0.56 15.28 0.98
C ALA A 154 -0.12 16.39 0.17
N ALA A 155 -1.23 16.96 0.67
CA ALA A 155 -1.94 18.06 0.05
C ALA A 155 -1.11 19.37 0.03
N GLU A 156 -0.42 19.67 1.12
CA GLU A 156 0.54 20.79 1.20
C GLU A 156 1.67 20.64 0.19
N TYR A 157 2.25 19.45 0.11
CA TYR A 157 3.30 19.13 -0.88
C TYR A 157 2.80 19.33 -2.32
N LEU A 158 1.59 18.88 -2.66
CA LEU A 158 1.01 19.09 -3.97
C LEU A 158 0.73 20.57 -4.26
N THR A 159 0.29 21.32 -3.27
CA THR A 159 0.06 22.78 -3.38
C THR A 159 1.37 23.51 -3.66
N TRP A 160 2.42 23.17 -2.91
CA TRP A 160 3.76 23.73 -3.12
C TRP A 160 4.32 23.41 -4.53
N LEU A 161 4.12 22.18 -5.03
CA LEU A 161 4.54 21.81 -6.39
C LEU A 161 3.80 22.63 -7.47
N ARG A 162 2.50 22.89 -7.28
CA ARG A 162 1.70 23.69 -8.22
C ARG A 162 2.14 25.16 -8.26
N GLY A 163 2.54 25.71 -7.13
CA GLY A 163 3.05 27.10 -7.03
C GLY A 163 4.42 27.32 -7.68
N ARG A 164 5.12 26.23 -8.10
CA ARG A 164 6.42 26.29 -8.79
C ARG A 164 6.34 26.11 -10.31
N ARG A 165 5.18 25.80 -10.83
CA ARG A 165 4.89 25.74 -12.27
C ARG A 165 4.34 27.06 -12.75
#